data_de1932349bf80ae11bab67f343855aaa
#
_entry.id   de1932349bf80ae11bab67f343855aaa
#
_cell.length_a   1.000
_cell.length_b   1.000
_cell.length_c   1.000
_cell.angle_alpha   90.00
_cell.angle_beta   90.00
_cell.angle_gamma   90.00
#
_symmetry.space_group_name_H-M   'P 1'
#
loop_
_entity.id
_entity.type
_entity.pdbx_description
1 polymer ?
#
loop_
_entity_poly.entity_id
_entity_poly.type
_entity_poly.pdbx_seq_one_letter_code
_entity_poly.pdbx_strand_id
1 'polypeptide(L)'
;MKKLINISLSEIKLNDLTKLKNETLILGSYESKKLSTVTEIFDKKSKGVLKKLISREELSGSLGNKVYLPNLEGINSEKVYFIGCGKENKEINEQEFLAFSQSIANAAIQSKAKNVHIFIPNILVKNRSEEWNYKILARTLESNCYKYFFKGKKNQPKNTLSKVIILKTAEGKKLPALSKALKVGHITAVGMNTSRDLANTPANICTPSYLATQAKKLSKSFPVIKTKILGEKEMKKIGMDCLLSVGNGSAQESKFIIMEYSGAAKTKKPNIIVGKGITFDTGGISIKPSPAMDEMKYDMTGSASVVGTMRAIAEIKPKSNIIGVIAAAENMPSSTATKPGDVVKTLSGQTVEVLNTDAEGRLVLCDALTYVERFNPASVIDIATLTGACVVALGHEATGLLSNDQLLADKILDCGLASCDRAWQLPLWDSYQGALDSKYADIANIGGRAGAITAACFLSRFTKKY
;
A
#
# COMPACT_ATOMS: atom_id res chain seq x y z
N MET A 1 10.40 17.49 -1.62
CA MET A 1 9.65 16.44 -0.87
C MET A 1 8.32 17.03 -0.43
N LYS A 2 7.21 16.31 -0.55
CA LYS A 2 5.93 16.72 0.04
C LYS A 2 6.09 16.86 1.55
N LYS A 3 5.44 17.88 2.14
CA LYS A 3 5.46 18.08 3.59
C LYS A 3 4.59 17.00 4.22
N LEU A 4 5.20 16.08 4.98
CA LEU A 4 4.51 15.09 5.78
C LEU A 4 3.85 15.76 6.98
N ILE A 5 2.74 15.22 7.46
CA ILE A 5 2.17 15.66 8.74
C ILE A 5 3.03 15.15 9.90
N ASN A 6 3.15 15.95 10.94
CA ASN A 6 3.80 15.53 12.18
C ASN A 6 2.73 14.93 13.10
N ILE A 7 2.79 13.62 13.36
CA ILE A 7 1.86 12.92 14.26
C ILE A 7 2.60 12.59 15.55
N SER A 8 2.05 13.02 16.67
CA SER A 8 2.62 12.77 18.01
C SER A 8 1.55 12.38 19.02
N LEU A 9 1.98 11.71 20.10
CA LEU A 9 1.17 11.40 21.27
C LEU A 9 1.54 12.33 22.41
N SER A 10 0.57 12.84 23.14
CA SER A 10 0.77 13.68 24.32
C SER A 10 -0.21 13.30 25.44
N GLU A 11 0.26 13.43 26.67
CA GLU A 11 -0.57 13.22 27.85
C GLU A 11 -1.37 14.48 28.18
N ILE A 12 -2.60 14.30 28.66
CA ILE A 12 -3.47 15.39 29.11
C ILE A 12 -4.36 14.96 30.26
N LYS A 13 -4.68 15.92 31.15
CA LYS A 13 -5.74 15.74 32.15
C LYS A 13 -7.08 16.09 31.52
N LEU A 14 -8.14 15.32 31.81
CA LEU A 14 -9.47 15.52 31.19
C LEU A 14 -9.98 16.96 31.33
N ASN A 15 -9.82 17.58 32.51
CA ASN A 15 -10.27 18.96 32.75
C ASN A 15 -9.49 20.01 31.97
N ASP A 16 -8.34 19.67 31.39
CA ASP A 16 -7.54 20.60 30.59
C ASP A 16 -7.91 20.56 29.10
N LEU A 17 -8.71 19.57 28.67
CA LEU A 17 -9.21 19.49 27.30
C LEU A 17 -9.97 20.76 26.88
N THR A 18 -10.79 21.32 27.75
CA THR A 18 -11.57 22.54 27.48
C THR A 18 -10.73 23.82 27.44
N LYS A 19 -9.53 23.78 28.06
CA LYS A 19 -8.60 24.90 28.13
C LYS A 19 -7.60 24.91 26.97
N LEU A 20 -7.55 23.86 26.13
CA LEU A 20 -6.65 23.76 25.01
C LEU A 20 -6.89 24.91 24.02
N LYS A 21 -5.93 25.80 23.90
CA LYS A 21 -5.95 26.87 22.89
C LYS A 21 -5.40 26.31 21.58
N ASN A 22 -6.28 25.88 20.69
CA ASN A 22 -5.92 25.33 19.39
C ASN A 22 -6.97 25.64 18.33
N GLU A 23 -6.59 25.43 17.05
CA GLU A 23 -7.49 25.66 15.93
C GLU A 23 -8.61 24.61 15.84
N THR A 24 -8.33 23.36 16.18
CA THR A 24 -9.29 22.25 16.07
C THR A 24 -9.06 21.18 17.11
N LEU A 25 -10.12 20.79 17.78
CA LEU A 25 -10.17 19.65 18.70
C LEU A 25 -11.18 18.63 18.18
N ILE A 26 -10.76 17.37 18.07
CA ILE A 26 -11.61 16.23 17.71
C ILE A 26 -11.80 15.35 18.93
N LEU A 27 -13.02 15.08 19.30
CA LEU A 27 -13.42 14.31 20.48
C LEU A 27 -14.24 13.08 20.09
N GLY A 28 -14.00 11.98 20.76
CA GLY A 28 -14.88 10.81 20.66
C GLY A 28 -16.12 10.95 21.55
N SER A 29 -17.27 10.51 21.02
CA SER A 29 -18.54 10.43 21.76
C SER A 29 -19.17 9.07 21.57
N TYR A 30 -19.52 8.39 22.68
CA TYR A 30 -20.23 7.11 22.60
C TYR A 30 -21.71 7.28 22.21
N GLU A 31 -22.27 6.26 21.59
CA GLU A 31 -23.70 6.14 21.32
C GLU A 31 -24.46 5.90 22.63
N SER A 32 -24.97 6.97 23.21
CA SER A 32 -25.70 6.94 24.49
C SER A 32 -26.60 8.14 24.60
N LYS A 33 -27.76 7.95 25.25
CA LYS A 33 -28.64 9.07 25.71
C LYS A 33 -28.05 9.82 26.91
N LYS A 34 -26.98 9.28 27.53
CA LYS A 34 -26.27 9.92 28.66
C LYS A 34 -24.93 10.46 28.18
N LEU A 35 -24.50 11.55 28.78
CA LEU A 35 -23.18 12.13 28.56
C LEU A 35 -22.08 11.17 29.09
N SER A 36 -21.01 10.96 28.33
CA SER A 36 -19.78 10.35 28.85
C SER A 36 -19.03 11.37 29.71
N THR A 37 -18.06 10.91 30.52
CA THR A 37 -17.22 11.79 31.37
C THR A 37 -16.65 12.98 30.59
N VAL A 38 -16.18 12.76 29.35
CA VAL A 38 -15.62 13.84 28.52
C VAL A 38 -16.73 14.78 28.06
N THR A 39 -17.81 14.25 27.53
CA THR A 39 -18.94 15.09 27.06
C THR A 39 -19.61 15.85 28.20
N GLU A 40 -19.63 15.32 29.44
CA GLU A 40 -20.09 16.05 30.63
C GLU A 40 -19.25 17.28 30.94
N ILE A 41 -17.92 17.15 30.86
CA ILE A 41 -17.00 18.27 31.10
C ILE A 41 -17.26 19.39 30.08
N PHE A 42 -17.44 19.02 28.81
CA PHE A 42 -17.76 19.97 27.74
C PHE A 42 -19.17 20.56 27.88
N ASP A 43 -20.16 19.76 28.24
CA ASP A 43 -21.54 20.20 28.44
C ASP A 43 -21.65 21.22 29.57
N LYS A 44 -21.02 20.96 30.71
CA LYS A 44 -20.96 21.91 31.84
C LYS A 44 -20.36 23.26 31.45
N LYS A 45 -19.29 23.24 30.65
CA LYS A 45 -18.61 24.47 30.18
C LYS A 45 -19.44 25.20 29.11
N SER A 46 -20.16 24.49 28.24
CA SER A 46 -20.98 25.04 27.16
C SER A 46 -22.44 25.26 27.57
N LYS A 47 -22.76 25.31 28.87
CA LYS A 47 -24.08 25.61 29.39
C LYS A 47 -25.19 24.67 28.86
N GLY A 48 -24.89 23.37 28.74
CA GLY A 48 -25.87 22.34 28.41
C GLY A 48 -26.13 22.16 26.90
N VAL A 49 -25.24 22.65 26.04
CA VAL A 49 -25.38 22.53 24.58
C VAL A 49 -25.37 21.07 24.14
N LEU A 50 -24.43 20.25 24.67
CA LEU A 50 -24.29 18.85 24.22
C LEU A 50 -25.50 18.00 24.65
N LYS A 51 -26.02 18.22 25.84
CA LYS A 51 -27.23 17.55 26.32
C LYS A 51 -28.41 17.84 25.41
N LYS A 52 -28.58 19.07 24.93
CA LYS A 52 -29.62 19.45 23.95
C LYS A 52 -29.44 18.76 22.61
N LEU A 53 -28.18 18.66 22.10
CA LEU A 53 -27.89 17.98 20.85
C LEU A 53 -28.18 16.48 20.94
N ILE A 54 -27.83 15.85 22.08
CA ILE A 54 -28.13 14.43 22.32
C ILE A 54 -29.63 14.19 22.40
N SER A 55 -30.38 15.04 23.09
CA SER A 55 -31.85 14.89 23.21
C SER A 55 -32.60 15.06 21.88
N ARG A 56 -32.00 15.77 20.92
CA ARG A 56 -32.48 15.94 19.53
C ARG A 56 -31.92 14.92 18.54
N GLU A 57 -31.15 13.97 19.03
CA GLU A 57 -30.44 12.97 18.19
C GLU A 57 -29.45 13.56 17.17
N GLU A 58 -29.12 14.85 17.30
CA GLU A 58 -28.13 15.53 16.45
C GLU A 58 -26.70 15.08 16.80
N LEU A 59 -26.44 14.69 18.05
CA LEU A 59 -25.20 14.06 18.51
C LEU A 59 -25.48 12.62 18.95
N SER A 60 -25.67 11.72 17.98
CA SER A 60 -26.06 10.33 18.23
C SER A 60 -24.94 9.45 18.81
N GLY A 61 -23.68 9.78 18.52
CA GLY A 61 -22.51 8.96 18.88
C GLY A 61 -22.38 7.66 18.07
N SER A 62 -23.23 7.42 17.08
CA SER A 62 -23.13 6.26 16.18
C SER A 62 -21.79 6.25 15.46
N LEU A 63 -21.20 5.07 15.31
CA LEU A 63 -19.82 4.90 14.84
C LEU A 63 -19.51 5.69 13.54
N GLY A 64 -18.51 6.55 13.62
CA GLY A 64 -18.06 7.38 12.51
C GLY A 64 -18.93 8.60 12.20
N ASN A 65 -20.10 8.78 12.86
CA ASN A 65 -20.91 9.99 12.72
C ASN A 65 -20.12 11.22 13.19
N LYS A 66 -20.34 12.36 12.55
CA LYS A 66 -19.56 13.57 12.80
C LYS A 66 -20.48 14.77 13.07
N VAL A 67 -20.25 15.44 14.18
CA VAL A 67 -20.90 16.71 14.53
C VAL A 67 -19.83 17.80 14.66
N TYR A 68 -20.06 18.93 14.02
CA TYR A 68 -19.15 20.07 14.03
C TYR A 68 -19.77 21.25 14.79
N LEU A 69 -19.05 21.76 15.77
CA LEU A 69 -19.46 22.91 16.59
C LEU A 69 -18.37 23.99 16.55
N PRO A 70 -18.59 25.09 15.81
CA PRO A 70 -17.67 26.22 15.80
C PRO A 70 -17.87 27.06 17.06
N ASN A 71 -16.78 27.59 17.61
CA ASN A 71 -16.78 28.56 18.73
C ASN A 71 -17.70 28.15 19.88
N LEU A 72 -17.57 26.90 20.34
CA LEU A 72 -18.39 26.38 21.45
C LEU A 72 -18.10 27.18 22.73
N GLU A 73 -19.12 27.80 23.31
CA GLU A 73 -18.99 28.67 24.48
C GLU A 73 -18.27 27.96 25.63
N GLY A 74 -17.35 28.64 26.29
CA GLY A 74 -16.56 28.10 27.41
C GLY A 74 -15.44 27.11 27.02
N ILE A 75 -15.22 26.91 25.71
CA ILE A 75 -14.16 26.04 25.15
C ILE A 75 -13.17 26.90 24.36
N ASN A 76 -11.88 26.75 24.66
CA ASN A 76 -10.83 27.57 24.06
C ASN A 76 -10.42 27.15 22.64
N SER A 77 -10.88 25.97 22.19
CA SER A 77 -10.65 25.49 20.81
C SER A 77 -11.64 26.18 19.85
N GLU A 78 -11.13 26.74 18.74
CA GLU A 78 -11.98 27.45 17.75
C GLU A 78 -13.01 26.52 17.08
N LYS A 79 -12.63 25.27 16.84
CA LYS A 79 -13.46 24.26 16.16
C LYS A 79 -13.46 22.99 16.97
N VAL A 80 -14.63 22.48 17.30
CA VAL A 80 -14.80 21.20 18.00
C VAL A 80 -15.57 20.25 17.10
N TYR A 81 -15.01 19.07 16.88
CA TYR A 81 -15.67 17.96 16.20
C TYR A 81 -15.93 16.84 17.21
N PHE A 82 -17.14 16.32 17.21
CA PHE A 82 -17.47 15.07 17.90
C PHE A 82 -17.59 13.96 16.87
N ILE A 83 -16.85 12.86 17.07
CA ILE A 83 -16.89 11.66 16.24
C ILE A 83 -17.53 10.55 17.05
N GLY A 84 -18.56 9.93 16.49
CA GLY A 84 -19.24 8.81 17.12
C GLY A 84 -18.32 7.59 17.24
N CYS A 85 -18.25 7.04 18.45
CA CYS A 85 -17.44 5.88 18.81
C CYS A 85 -18.24 4.57 18.85
N GLY A 86 -19.55 4.63 18.51
CA GLY A 86 -20.46 3.50 18.69
C GLY A 86 -20.81 3.25 20.16
N LYS A 87 -21.31 2.08 20.47
CA LYS A 87 -21.67 1.69 21.85
C LYS A 87 -20.42 1.43 22.69
N GLU A 88 -20.43 1.98 23.91
CA GLU A 88 -19.36 1.74 24.87
C GLU A 88 -19.21 0.25 25.18
N ASN A 89 -17.97 -0.22 25.32
CA ASN A 89 -17.60 -1.62 25.59
C ASN A 89 -18.08 -2.64 24.53
N LYS A 90 -18.56 -2.20 23.37
CA LYS A 90 -18.84 -3.09 22.24
C LYS A 90 -17.63 -3.22 21.33
N GLU A 91 -17.24 -4.45 21.03
CA GLU A 91 -16.20 -4.72 20.02
C GLU A 91 -16.72 -4.43 18.61
N ILE A 92 -15.84 -3.85 17.79
CA ILE A 92 -16.04 -3.66 16.36
C ILE A 92 -14.99 -4.46 15.57
N ASN A 93 -15.20 -4.63 14.27
CA ASN A 93 -14.20 -5.27 13.40
C ASN A 93 -13.18 -4.28 12.83
N GLU A 94 -12.15 -4.78 12.13
CA GLU A 94 -11.06 -3.96 11.58
C GLU A 94 -11.55 -2.95 10.52
N GLN A 95 -12.53 -3.33 9.69
CA GLN A 95 -13.07 -2.45 8.64
C GLN A 95 -13.89 -1.30 9.25
N GLU A 96 -14.67 -1.60 10.28
CA GLU A 96 -15.41 -0.60 11.05
C GLU A 96 -14.44 0.40 11.72
N PHE A 97 -13.32 -0.09 12.29
CA PHE A 97 -12.30 0.79 12.87
C PHE A 97 -11.57 1.61 11.80
N LEU A 98 -11.33 1.04 10.62
CA LEU A 98 -10.76 1.79 9.50
C LEU A 98 -11.70 2.93 9.07
N ALA A 99 -13.00 2.65 8.90
CA ALA A 99 -14.01 3.67 8.55
C ALA A 99 -14.11 4.76 9.63
N PHE A 100 -14.08 4.38 10.91
CA PHE A 100 -14.00 5.31 12.04
C PHE A 100 -12.74 6.20 11.96
N SER A 101 -11.57 5.62 11.70
CA SER A 101 -10.31 6.35 11.53
C SER A 101 -10.34 7.29 10.32
N GLN A 102 -11.01 6.91 9.24
CA GLN A 102 -11.26 7.77 8.07
C GLN A 102 -12.15 8.96 8.41
N SER A 103 -13.17 8.77 9.24
CA SER A 103 -14.02 9.88 9.71
C SER A 103 -13.23 10.91 10.51
N ILE A 104 -12.31 10.46 11.37
CA ILE A 104 -11.39 11.35 12.11
C ILE A 104 -10.46 12.09 11.14
N ALA A 105 -9.83 11.38 10.20
CA ALA A 105 -8.92 11.99 9.23
C ALA A 105 -9.65 13.03 8.34
N ASN A 106 -10.86 12.72 7.91
CA ASN A 106 -11.70 13.63 7.14
C ASN A 106 -12.07 14.88 7.94
N ALA A 107 -12.43 14.75 9.22
CA ALA A 107 -12.69 15.89 10.10
C ALA A 107 -11.44 16.79 10.25
N ALA A 108 -10.27 16.18 10.46
CA ALA A 108 -9.00 16.90 10.56
C ALA A 108 -8.68 17.69 9.28
N ILE A 109 -8.86 17.11 8.11
CA ILE A 109 -8.63 17.74 6.81
C ILE A 109 -9.66 18.84 6.53
N GLN A 110 -10.95 18.57 6.74
CA GLN A 110 -12.05 19.50 6.49
C GLN A 110 -12.00 20.72 7.41
N SER A 111 -11.41 20.58 8.59
CA SER A 111 -11.22 21.71 9.53
C SER A 111 -10.39 22.85 8.94
N LYS A 112 -9.56 22.55 7.90
CA LYS A 112 -8.57 23.45 7.29
C LYS A 112 -7.54 24.00 8.29
N ALA A 113 -7.46 23.44 9.49
CA ALA A 113 -6.51 23.82 10.53
C ALA A 113 -5.09 23.36 10.18
N LYS A 114 -4.09 24.10 10.68
CA LYS A 114 -2.69 23.65 10.62
C LYS A 114 -2.39 22.64 11.72
N ASN A 115 -3.01 22.81 12.88
CA ASN A 115 -2.80 22.00 14.07
C ASN A 115 -4.12 21.42 14.55
N VAL A 116 -4.18 20.10 14.72
CA VAL A 116 -5.36 19.37 15.18
C VAL A 116 -4.99 18.55 16.41
N HIS A 117 -5.80 18.64 17.45
CA HIS A 117 -5.73 17.76 18.62
C HIS A 117 -6.87 16.73 18.55
N ILE A 118 -6.56 15.49 18.89
CA ILE A 118 -7.50 14.37 18.82
C ILE A 118 -7.52 13.69 20.19
N PHE A 119 -8.66 13.62 20.82
CA PHE A 119 -8.91 12.83 22.02
C PHE A 119 -10.05 11.86 21.77
N ILE A 120 -9.75 10.59 21.67
CA ILE A 120 -10.74 9.51 21.49
C ILE A 120 -10.57 8.49 22.62
N PRO A 121 -11.68 7.89 23.11
CA PRO A 121 -11.60 6.79 24.05
C PRO A 121 -10.97 5.56 23.38
N ASN A 122 -10.58 4.57 24.20
CA ASN A 122 -10.14 3.30 23.65
C ASN A 122 -11.32 2.56 23.00
N ILE A 123 -11.21 2.26 21.72
CA ILE A 123 -12.18 1.48 20.96
C ILE A 123 -11.72 0.03 20.97
N LEU A 124 -12.62 -0.87 21.39
CA LEU A 124 -12.34 -2.30 21.38
C LEU A 124 -12.50 -2.85 19.95
N VAL A 125 -11.42 -3.42 19.42
CA VAL A 125 -11.43 -4.07 18.10
C VAL A 125 -11.16 -5.56 18.30
N LYS A 126 -12.01 -6.40 17.72
CA LYS A 126 -11.95 -7.85 17.88
C LYS A 126 -10.56 -8.39 17.51
N ASN A 127 -9.94 -9.11 18.41
CA ASN A 127 -8.61 -9.71 18.26
C ASN A 127 -7.48 -8.69 17.96
N ARG A 128 -7.63 -7.40 18.34
CA ARG A 128 -6.62 -6.36 18.13
C ARG A 128 -6.30 -5.64 19.42
N SER A 129 -5.05 -5.20 19.54
CA SER A 129 -4.58 -4.42 20.69
C SER A 129 -4.79 -2.92 20.49
N GLU A 130 -4.67 -2.16 21.58
CA GLU A 130 -4.71 -0.70 21.51
C GLU A 130 -3.59 -0.14 20.62
N GLU A 131 -2.41 -0.75 20.61
CA GLU A 131 -1.31 -0.38 19.73
C GLU A 131 -1.68 -0.50 18.24
N TRP A 132 -2.48 -1.52 17.90
CA TRP A 132 -3.00 -1.68 16.56
C TRP A 132 -3.92 -0.50 16.18
N ASN A 133 -4.79 -0.04 17.08
CA ASN A 133 -5.66 1.11 16.86
C ASN A 133 -4.85 2.37 16.51
N TYR A 134 -3.81 2.65 17.29
CA TYR A 134 -2.94 3.81 17.07
C TYR A 134 -2.14 3.69 15.76
N LYS A 135 -1.68 2.50 15.40
CA LYS A 135 -1.02 2.22 14.12
C LYS A 135 -1.95 2.52 12.95
N ILE A 136 -3.19 2.02 12.97
CA ILE A 136 -4.17 2.23 11.90
C ILE A 136 -4.58 3.70 11.83
N LEU A 137 -4.85 4.35 12.96
CA LEU A 137 -5.21 5.77 12.99
C LEU A 137 -4.11 6.66 12.36
N ALA A 138 -2.85 6.47 12.74
CA ALA A 138 -1.74 7.25 12.19
C ALA A 138 -1.55 6.98 10.69
N ARG A 139 -1.67 5.72 10.26
CA ARG A 139 -1.63 5.36 8.83
C ARG A 139 -2.75 6.07 8.07
N THR A 140 -3.96 6.06 8.59
CA THR A 140 -5.13 6.66 7.95
C THR A 140 -5.01 8.18 7.88
N LEU A 141 -4.56 8.84 8.93
CA LEU A 141 -4.33 10.29 8.96
C LEU A 141 -3.36 10.72 7.85
N GLU A 142 -2.19 10.10 7.74
CA GLU A 142 -1.20 10.46 6.72
C GLU A 142 -1.69 10.08 5.30
N SER A 143 -2.28 8.89 5.12
CA SER A 143 -2.70 8.42 3.80
C SER A 143 -3.88 9.21 3.22
N ASN A 144 -4.80 9.73 4.06
CA ASN A 144 -5.90 10.58 3.62
C ASN A 144 -5.44 12.01 3.28
N CYS A 145 -4.30 12.45 3.81
CA CYS A 145 -3.68 13.71 3.42
C CYS A 145 -3.00 13.66 2.05
N TYR A 146 -2.90 12.48 1.44
CA TYR A 146 -2.26 12.31 0.15
C TYR A 146 -2.99 13.05 -0.96
N LYS A 147 -2.22 13.80 -1.76
CA LYS A 147 -2.65 14.39 -3.03
C LYS A 147 -1.51 14.27 -4.03
N TYR A 148 -1.81 13.80 -5.23
CA TYR A 148 -0.83 13.82 -6.30
C TYR A 148 -0.68 15.23 -6.85
N PHE A 149 0.58 15.68 -6.99
CA PHE A 149 0.91 16.99 -7.52
C PHE A 149 1.75 16.85 -8.78
N PHE A 150 1.18 17.20 -9.92
CA PHE A 150 1.93 17.29 -11.16
C PHE A 150 2.63 18.65 -11.27
N LYS A 151 3.95 18.65 -11.46
CA LYS A 151 4.72 19.88 -11.69
C LYS A 151 4.23 20.56 -12.97
N GLY A 152 3.73 21.74 -12.91
CA GLY A 152 3.21 22.49 -14.06
C GLY A 152 1.71 22.70 -14.03
N LYS A 153 0.95 21.94 -13.25
CA LYS A 153 -0.46 22.25 -13.03
C LYS A 153 -0.58 23.47 -12.11
N LYS A 154 -1.17 24.55 -12.63
CA LYS A 154 -1.53 25.73 -11.84
C LYS A 154 -2.69 25.41 -10.88
N ASN A 155 -2.82 26.15 -9.77
CA ASN A 155 -3.95 26.03 -8.82
C ASN A 155 -4.17 24.64 -8.21
N GLN A 156 -3.11 23.99 -7.73
CA GLN A 156 -3.24 22.72 -7.02
C GLN A 156 -3.73 22.90 -5.58
N PRO A 157 -4.67 22.08 -5.09
CA PRO A 157 -5.17 22.19 -3.73
C PRO A 157 -4.05 21.90 -2.73
N LYS A 158 -3.79 22.83 -1.81
CA LYS A 158 -2.80 22.64 -0.74
C LYS A 158 -3.46 21.97 0.46
N ASN A 159 -2.78 20.98 1.06
CA ASN A 159 -3.15 20.49 2.37
C ASN A 159 -2.63 21.48 3.43
N THR A 160 -3.52 21.98 4.28
CA THR A 160 -3.17 22.90 5.37
C THR A 160 -2.65 22.17 6.59
N LEU A 161 -3.14 20.96 6.85
CA LEU A 161 -2.78 20.16 8.03
C LEU A 161 -1.28 19.87 8.05
N SER A 162 -0.64 20.22 9.14
CA SER A 162 0.81 20.04 9.33
C SER A 162 1.16 19.30 10.62
N LYS A 163 0.29 19.35 11.63
CA LYS A 163 0.52 18.71 12.91
C LYS A 163 -0.76 18.09 13.47
N VAL A 164 -0.66 16.85 13.93
CA VAL A 164 -1.71 16.14 14.65
C VAL A 164 -1.14 15.70 15.99
N ILE A 165 -1.80 16.06 17.08
CA ILE A 165 -1.44 15.63 18.44
C ILE A 165 -2.58 14.75 18.94
N ILE A 166 -2.29 13.47 19.12
CA ILE A 166 -3.22 12.53 19.75
C ILE A 166 -3.04 12.68 21.25
N LEU A 167 -4.12 12.90 21.94
CA LEU A 167 -4.16 13.13 23.38
C LEU A 167 -4.63 11.87 24.11
N LYS A 168 -4.01 11.55 25.24
CA LYS A 168 -4.40 10.44 26.11
C LYS A 168 -4.28 10.84 27.57
N THR A 169 -5.14 10.32 28.43
CA THR A 169 -5.00 10.47 29.88
C THR A 169 -3.86 9.62 30.41
N ALA A 170 -3.31 10.06 31.55
CA ALA A 170 -2.14 9.44 32.23
C ALA A 170 -2.36 8.01 32.74
N GLU A 171 -3.52 7.43 32.52
CA GLU A 171 -3.86 6.09 32.98
C GLU A 171 -3.07 5.03 32.21
N GLY A 172 -1.97 4.57 32.82
CA GLY A 172 -1.19 3.41 32.40
C GLY A 172 0.13 3.68 31.70
N LYS A 173 1.13 2.85 32.00
CA LYS A 173 2.52 2.88 31.52
C LYS A 173 2.71 2.58 29.99
N LYS A 174 1.67 2.76 29.15
CA LYS A 174 1.66 2.33 27.75
C LYS A 174 2.10 3.37 26.72
N LEU A 175 2.32 4.62 27.10
CA LEU A 175 2.65 5.72 26.17
C LEU A 175 3.82 5.44 25.22
N PRO A 176 4.95 4.83 25.64
CA PRO A 176 6.03 4.51 24.71
C PRO A 176 5.64 3.50 23.62
N ALA A 177 4.86 2.47 23.99
CA ALA A 177 4.39 1.45 23.04
C ALA A 177 3.42 2.05 22.01
N LEU A 178 2.48 2.89 22.47
CA LEU A 178 1.53 3.60 21.61
C LEU A 178 2.24 4.60 20.68
N SER A 179 3.24 5.34 21.19
CA SER A 179 4.08 6.25 20.37
C SER A 179 4.83 5.48 19.29
N LYS A 180 5.37 4.30 19.62
CA LYS A 180 6.01 3.42 18.63
C LYS A 180 5.01 2.93 17.58
N ALA A 181 3.81 2.55 17.99
CA ALA A 181 2.75 2.12 17.08
C ALA A 181 2.34 3.24 16.12
N LEU A 182 2.12 4.47 16.62
CA LEU A 182 1.87 5.65 15.80
C LEU A 182 2.97 5.88 14.77
N LYS A 183 4.23 5.81 15.19
CA LYS A 183 5.38 5.98 14.31
C LYS A 183 5.40 4.94 13.19
N VAL A 184 5.14 3.68 13.50
CA VAL A 184 5.08 2.60 12.51
C VAL A 184 3.93 2.83 11.53
N GLY A 185 2.74 3.19 12.00
CA GLY A 185 1.59 3.51 11.15
C GLY A 185 1.86 4.68 10.22
N HIS A 186 2.43 5.77 10.73
CA HIS A 186 2.82 6.94 9.94
C HIS A 186 3.84 6.59 8.85
N ILE A 187 4.92 5.87 9.18
CA ILE A 187 5.94 5.46 8.22
C ILE A 187 5.34 4.53 7.15
N THR A 188 4.44 3.62 7.54
CA THR A 188 3.74 2.77 6.58
C THR A 188 2.97 3.61 5.56
N ALA A 189 2.22 4.62 6.00
CA ALA A 189 1.50 5.52 5.11
C ALA A 189 2.44 6.33 4.20
N VAL A 190 3.60 6.75 4.69
CA VAL A 190 4.63 7.41 3.86
C VAL A 190 5.13 6.48 2.76
N GLY A 191 5.32 5.18 3.04
CA GLY A 191 5.62 4.16 2.05
C GLY A 191 4.49 4.02 1.01
N MET A 192 3.24 3.90 1.46
CA MET A 192 2.05 3.86 0.58
C MET A 192 1.96 5.09 -0.31
N ASN A 193 2.20 6.29 0.24
CA ASN A 193 2.16 7.53 -0.53
C ASN A 193 3.31 7.61 -1.55
N THR A 194 4.46 7.00 -1.25
CA THR A 194 5.58 6.85 -2.20
C THR A 194 5.18 5.97 -3.38
N SER A 195 4.51 4.84 -3.13
CA SER A 195 3.96 3.97 -4.18
C SER A 195 2.94 4.72 -5.04
N ARG A 196 2.01 5.45 -4.40
CA ARG A 196 1.00 6.27 -5.10
C ARG A 196 1.62 7.38 -5.96
N ASP A 197 2.70 8.00 -5.51
CA ASP A 197 3.41 9.03 -6.29
C ASP A 197 4.01 8.44 -7.57
N LEU A 198 4.59 7.23 -7.50
CA LEU A 198 5.12 6.53 -8.67
C LEU A 198 4.00 6.11 -9.62
N ALA A 199 2.96 5.45 -9.11
CA ALA A 199 1.84 4.95 -9.91
C ALA A 199 1.05 6.08 -10.59
N ASN A 200 0.87 7.23 -9.90
CA ASN A 200 0.16 8.38 -10.47
C ASN A 200 1.03 9.22 -11.43
N THR A 201 2.34 8.97 -11.50
CA THR A 201 3.22 9.68 -12.43
C THR A 201 2.95 9.19 -13.85
N PRO A 202 2.62 10.09 -14.81
CA PRO A 202 2.35 9.69 -16.19
C PRO A 202 3.48 8.89 -16.82
N ALA A 203 3.17 7.95 -17.71
CA ALA A 203 4.12 6.99 -18.28
C ALA A 203 5.24 7.65 -19.11
N ASN A 204 4.96 8.80 -19.75
CA ASN A 204 5.99 9.58 -20.44
C ASN A 204 7.07 10.14 -19.49
N ILE A 205 6.86 10.06 -18.18
CA ILE A 205 7.83 10.44 -17.14
C ILE A 205 8.27 9.19 -16.38
N CYS A 206 7.31 8.35 -15.94
CA CYS A 206 7.56 7.12 -15.18
C CYS A 206 7.98 5.98 -16.12
N THR A 207 9.14 6.12 -16.76
CA THR A 207 9.78 5.11 -17.59
C THR A 207 10.57 4.10 -16.73
N PRO A 208 11.06 2.96 -17.27
CA PRO A 208 11.92 2.05 -16.52
C PRO A 208 13.17 2.74 -15.94
N SER A 209 13.77 3.67 -16.70
CA SER A 209 14.91 4.48 -16.24
C SER A 209 14.54 5.45 -15.11
N TYR A 210 13.29 5.96 -15.10
CA TYR A 210 12.80 6.77 -13.99
C TYR A 210 12.66 5.95 -12.71
N LEU A 211 12.09 4.74 -12.77
CA LEU A 211 11.99 3.83 -11.62
C LEU A 211 13.38 3.54 -11.05
N ALA A 212 14.36 3.23 -11.91
CA ALA A 212 15.76 3.02 -11.53
C ALA A 212 16.34 4.26 -10.81
N THR A 213 16.05 5.46 -11.32
CA THR A 213 16.46 6.72 -10.70
C THR A 213 15.83 6.93 -9.34
N GLN A 214 14.54 6.58 -9.15
CA GLN A 214 13.88 6.69 -7.85
C GLN A 214 14.45 5.71 -6.83
N ALA A 215 14.76 4.49 -7.23
CA ALA A 215 15.46 3.51 -6.38
C ALA A 215 16.85 3.99 -5.94
N LYS A 216 17.64 4.60 -6.86
CA LYS A 216 18.92 5.25 -6.51
C LYS A 216 18.75 6.42 -5.55
N LYS A 217 17.72 7.25 -5.74
CA LYS A 217 17.41 8.37 -4.82
C LYS A 217 17.04 7.85 -3.43
N LEU A 218 16.31 6.72 -3.36
CA LEU A 218 15.97 6.09 -2.09
C LEU A 218 17.23 5.66 -1.34
N SER A 219 18.16 4.96 -1.97
CA SER A 219 19.40 4.56 -1.32
C SER A 219 20.31 5.74 -0.97
N LYS A 220 20.29 6.82 -1.75
CA LYS A 220 21.00 8.06 -1.37
C LYS A 220 20.40 8.71 -0.11
N SER A 221 19.07 8.68 0.04
CA SER A 221 18.37 9.22 1.22
C SER A 221 18.47 8.31 2.44
N PHE A 222 18.57 7.00 2.20
CA PHE A 222 18.64 5.95 3.22
C PHE A 222 19.80 5.01 2.94
N PRO A 223 21.03 5.30 3.41
CA PRO A 223 22.23 4.48 3.14
C PRO A 223 22.17 3.03 3.62
N VAL A 224 21.17 2.68 4.45
CA VAL A 224 20.86 1.30 4.84
C VAL A 224 20.31 0.45 3.69
N ILE A 225 19.86 1.09 2.59
CA ILE A 225 19.44 0.42 1.35
C ILE A 225 20.58 0.52 0.34
N LYS A 226 21.03 -0.63 -0.17
CA LYS A 226 21.96 -0.70 -1.30
C LYS A 226 21.19 -0.98 -2.56
N THR A 227 21.46 -0.22 -3.63
CA THR A 227 20.75 -0.38 -4.91
C THR A 227 21.72 -0.74 -6.02
N LYS A 228 21.43 -1.85 -6.72
CA LYS A 228 22.08 -2.27 -7.96
C LYS A 228 21.06 -2.22 -9.10
N ILE A 229 21.49 -1.79 -10.28
CA ILE A 229 20.66 -1.72 -11.48
C ILE A 229 21.41 -2.42 -12.60
N LEU A 230 20.71 -3.31 -13.31
CA LEU A 230 21.18 -3.93 -14.53
C LEU A 230 20.48 -3.27 -15.72
N GLY A 231 21.24 -2.89 -16.72
CA GLY A 231 20.76 -2.47 -18.04
C GLY A 231 20.59 -3.66 -18.97
N GLU A 232 20.11 -3.42 -20.20
CA GLU A 232 19.82 -4.49 -21.18
C GLU A 232 21.05 -5.31 -21.54
N LYS A 233 22.24 -4.67 -21.71
CA LYS A 233 23.47 -5.36 -21.97
C LYS A 233 23.84 -6.37 -20.88
N GLU A 234 23.65 -5.99 -19.63
CA GLU A 234 23.95 -6.87 -18.49
C GLU A 234 22.90 -7.98 -18.37
N MET A 235 21.60 -7.65 -18.58
CA MET A 235 20.51 -8.63 -18.59
C MET A 235 20.70 -9.66 -19.72
N LYS A 236 21.07 -9.22 -20.93
CA LYS A 236 21.40 -10.10 -22.07
C LYS A 236 22.54 -11.05 -21.77
N LYS A 237 23.62 -10.52 -21.16
CA LYS A 237 24.79 -11.32 -20.78
C LYS A 237 24.45 -12.45 -19.80
N ILE A 238 23.47 -12.27 -18.94
CA ILE A 238 23.04 -13.27 -17.96
C ILE A 238 21.89 -14.15 -18.46
N GLY A 239 21.31 -13.87 -19.62
CA GLY A 239 20.24 -14.68 -20.23
C GLY A 239 18.83 -14.32 -19.80
N MET A 240 18.53 -13.06 -19.44
CA MET A 240 17.17 -12.57 -19.14
C MET A 240 16.41 -12.22 -20.43
N ASP A 241 16.38 -13.15 -21.39
CA ASP A 241 15.86 -12.86 -22.72
C ASP A 241 14.33 -12.73 -22.73
N CYS A 242 13.65 -13.38 -21.79
CA CYS A 242 12.21 -13.29 -21.65
C CYS A 242 11.76 -11.89 -21.16
N LEU A 243 12.48 -11.30 -20.21
CA LEU A 243 12.26 -9.91 -19.79
C LEU A 243 12.55 -8.95 -20.93
N LEU A 244 13.69 -9.14 -21.63
CA LEU A 244 14.10 -8.27 -22.73
C LEU A 244 13.11 -8.32 -23.89
N SER A 245 12.51 -9.48 -24.18
CA SER A 245 11.54 -9.65 -25.26
C SER A 245 10.33 -8.72 -25.11
N VAL A 246 9.91 -8.42 -23.89
CA VAL A 246 8.81 -7.48 -23.63
C VAL A 246 9.19 -6.05 -23.99
N GLY A 247 10.41 -5.63 -23.65
CA GLY A 247 10.91 -4.28 -23.92
C GLY A 247 11.32 -4.02 -25.37
N ASN A 248 11.47 -5.04 -26.20
CA ASN A 248 12.01 -4.92 -27.57
C ASN A 248 11.25 -3.94 -28.46
N GLY A 249 9.94 -3.74 -28.19
CA GLY A 249 9.11 -2.82 -28.97
C GLY A 249 9.22 -1.34 -28.53
N SER A 250 9.87 -1.07 -27.42
CA SER A 250 9.96 0.28 -26.84
C SER A 250 11.32 0.95 -27.15
N ALA A 251 11.28 2.27 -27.26
CA ALA A 251 12.50 3.10 -27.24
C ALA A 251 13.08 3.28 -25.81
N GLN A 252 12.35 2.86 -24.78
CA GLN A 252 12.78 2.95 -23.38
C GLN A 252 13.55 1.68 -22.99
N GLU A 253 14.81 1.84 -22.58
CA GLU A 253 15.64 0.73 -22.12
C GLU A 253 15.05 0.05 -20.88
N SER A 254 14.87 -1.26 -20.93
CA SER A 254 14.45 -2.08 -19.79
C SER A 254 15.45 -2.01 -18.64
N LYS A 255 14.98 -2.13 -17.41
CA LYS A 255 15.83 -2.07 -16.20
C LYS A 255 15.47 -3.18 -15.23
N PHE A 256 16.48 -3.83 -14.67
CA PHE A 256 16.33 -4.73 -13.55
C PHE A 256 16.94 -4.10 -12.30
N ILE A 257 16.14 -3.87 -11.26
CA ILE A 257 16.51 -3.05 -10.12
C ILE A 257 16.50 -3.92 -8.86
N ILE A 258 17.56 -3.90 -8.08
CA ILE A 258 17.73 -4.67 -6.86
C ILE A 258 18.01 -3.70 -5.72
N MET A 259 17.23 -3.75 -4.66
CA MET A 259 17.37 -2.94 -3.45
C MET A 259 17.53 -3.85 -2.24
N GLU A 260 18.67 -3.81 -1.58
CA GLU A 260 19.02 -4.68 -0.47
C GLU A 260 19.01 -3.92 0.86
N TYR A 261 18.31 -4.47 1.85
CA TYR A 261 18.33 -4.04 3.24
C TYR A 261 18.84 -5.18 4.11
N SER A 262 19.87 -4.91 4.90
CA SER A 262 20.50 -5.87 5.83
C SER A 262 20.20 -5.46 7.26
N GLY A 263 19.12 -5.97 7.83
CA GLY A 263 18.69 -5.69 9.23
C GLY A 263 18.98 -6.82 10.21
N ALA A 264 19.55 -7.94 9.72
CA ALA A 264 19.91 -9.10 10.52
C ALA A 264 21.28 -9.64 10.12
N ALA A 265 21.76 -10.67 10.82
CA ALA A 265 23.01 -11.34 10.48
C ALA A 265 22.99 -11.87 9.02
N LYS A 266 24.14 -11.87 8.35
CA LYS A 266 24.28 -12.35 6.95
C LYS A 266 23.87 -13.83 6.77
N THR A 267 23.95 -14.63 7.83
CA THR A 267 23.52 -16.04 7.86
C THR A 267 22.01 -16.23 7.79
N LYS A 268 21.22 -15.18 8.10
CA LYS A 268 19.76 -15.23 7.96
C LYS A 268 19.37 -14.99 6.51
N LYS A 269 18.66 -15.97 5.94
CA LYS A 269 18.10 -15.89 4.58
C LYS A 269 17.21 -14.65 4.42
N PRO A 270 17.30 -13.93 3.29
CA PRO A 270 16.44 -12.76 3.04
C PRO A 270 15.01 -13.16 2.68
N ASN A 271 14.06 -12.28 3.02
CA ASN A 271 12.74 -12.27 2.39
C ASN A 271 12.80 -11.37 1.16
N ILE A 272 12.27 -11.82 0.04
CA ILE A 272 12.35 -11.08 -1.22
C ILE A 272 10.96 -10.62 -1.65
N ILE A 273 10.88 -9.40 -2.14
CA ILE A 273 9.66 -8.82 -2.71
C ILE A 273 9.97 -8.46 -4.15
N VAL A 274 9.27 -9.09 -5.09
CA VAL A 274 9.42 -8.84 -6.54
C VAL A 274 8.24 -8.01 -7.02
N GLY A 275 8.47 -7.01 -7.86
CA GLY A 275 7.42 -6.16 -8.41
C GLY A 275 7.39 -6.16 -9.94
N LYS A 276 6.22 -6.42 -10.53
CA LYS A 276 5.96 -6.13 -11.94
C LYS A 276 6.13 -4.63 -12.18
N GLY A 277 6.90 -4.27 -13.20
CA GLY A 277 7.24 -2.89 -13.50
C GLY A 277 6.98 -2.49 -14.95
N ILE A 278 5.85 -2.89 -15.53
CA ILE A 278 5.48 -2.46 -16.89
C ILE A 278 5.01 -1.01 -16.83
N THR A 279 5.86 -0.09 -17.27
CA THR A 279 5.63 1.35 -17.07
C THR A 279 4.53 1.91 -17.97
N PHE A 280 4.26 1.26 -19.08
CA PHE A 280 3.07 1.40 -19.88
C PHE A 280 2.85 0.11 -20.68
N ASP A 281 1.61 -0.34 -20.76
CA ASP A 281 1.23 -1.57 -21.45
C ASP A 281 0.19 -1.31 -22.54
N THR A 282 0.64 -1.34 -23.79
CA THR A 282 -0.28 -1.29 -24.95
C THR A 282 -0.83 -2.67 -25.34
N GLY A 283 -0.30 -3.75 -24.73
CA GLY A 283 -0.49 -5.13 -25.19
C GLY A 283 0.57 -5.56 -26.22
N GLY A 284 1.41 -4.66 -26.68
CA GLY A 284 2.36 -4.95 -27.79
C GLY A 284 1.63 -5.17 -29.11
N ILE A 285 2.03 -6.19 -29.89
CA ILE A 285 1.37 -6.54 -31.16
C ILE A 285 -0.09 -7.05 -30.91
N SER A 286 -0.33 -7.74 -29.80
CA SER A 286 -1.69 -8.09 -29.34
C SER A 286 -2.34 -6.87 -28.67
N ILE A 287 -2.56 -5.80 -29.42
CA ILE A 287 -2.91 -4.47 -28.91
C ILE A 287 -4.24 -4.46 -28.15
N LYS A 288 -4.24 -3.75 -27.02
CA LYS A 288 -5.43 -3.54 -26.19
C LYS A 288 -6.47 -2.65 -26.91
N PRO A 289 -7.77 -2.79 -26.59
CA PRO A 289 -8.78 -1.80 -26.99
C PRO A 289 -8.42 -0.41 -26.44
N SER A 290 -8.71 0.65 -27.22
CA SER A 290 -8.43 2.04 -26.83
C SER A 290 -9.09 2.49 -25.51
N PRO A 291 -10.35 2.13 -25.20
CA PRO A 291 -10.97 2.52 -23.93
C PRO A 291 -10.18 2.04 -22.72
N ALA A 292 -9.91 2.95 -21.77
CA ALA A 292 -9.14 2.75 -20.54
C ALA A 292 -7.65 2.34 -20.74
N MET A 293 -7.09 2.45 -21.95
CA MET A 293 -5.66 2.19 -22.16
C MET A 293 -4.78 3.19 -21.39
N ASP A 294 -5.26 4.41 -21.12
CA ASP A 294 -4.56 5.40 -20.30
C ASP A 294 -4.33 4.93 -18.84
N GLU A 295 -5.15 4.00 -18.34
CA GLU A 295 -4.96 3.37 -17.03
C GLU A 295 -3.79 2.39 -17.01
N MET A 296 -3.26 1.99 -18.16
CA MET A 296 -2.10 1.10 -18.26
C MET A 296 -0.79 1.75 -17.76
N LYS A 297 -0.79 3.03 -17.42
CA LYS A 297 0.26 3.67 -16.61
C LYS A 297 0.39 3.06 -15.22
N TYR A 298 -0.67 2.39 -14.71
CA TYR A 298 -0.68 1.73 -13.41
C TYR A 298 -0.10 0.31 -13.43
N ASP A 299 0.26 -0.20 -14.60
CA ASP A 299 0.75 -1.58 -14.75
C ASP A 299 2.14 -1.81 -14.16
N MET A 300 2.72 -0.79 -13.59
CA MET A 300 3.95 -0.80 -12.79
C MET A 300 3.68 -0.68 -11.27
N THR A 301 2.43 -0.80 -10.81
CA THR A 301 2.10 -0.60 -9.39
C THR A 301 2.73 -1.66 -8.48
N GLY A 302 2.99 -2.86 -8.99
CA GLY A 302 3.80 -3.87 -8.28
C GLY A 302 5.18 -3.33 -7.92
N SER A 303 5.89 -2.74 -8.87
CA SER A 303 7.20 -2.12 -8.64
C SER A 303 7.11 -0.89 -7.72
N ALA A 304 6.08 -0.09 -7.85
CA ALA A 304 5.83 1.05 -6.97
C ALA A 304 5.63 0.60 -5.51
N SER A 305 4.93 -0.52 -5.31
CA SER A 305 4.74 -1.14 -3.99
C SER A 305 6.05 -1.63 -3.39
N VAL A 306 6.95 -2.21 -4.21
CA VAL A 306 8.31 -2.59 -3.77
C VAL A 306 9.09 -1.36 -3.30
N VAL A 307 9.12 -0.26 -4.07
CA VAL A 307 9.83 0.98 -3.68
C VAL A 307 9.26 1.56 -2.39
N GLY A 308 7.92 1.63 -2.28
CA GLY A 308 7.26 2.14 -1.07
C GLY A 308 7.51 1.29 0.17
N THR A 309 7.51 -0.03 0.00
CA THR A 309 7.84 -0.98 1.06
C THR A 309 9.30 -0.83 1.51
N MET A 310 10.26 -0.75 0.56
CA MET A 310 11.67 -0.54 0.89
C MET A 310 11.90 0.80 1.59
N ARG A 311 11.15 1.85 1.23
CA ARG A 311 11.16 3.11 1.97
C ARG A 311 10.71 2.95 3.42
N ALA A 312 9.58 2.27 3.64
CA ALA A 312 9.08 2.03 5.00
C ALA A 312 10.06 1.19 5.82
N ILE A 313 10.64 0.15 5.22
CA ILE A 313 11.67 -0.71 5.83
C ILE A 313 12.89 0.11 6.26
N ALA A 314 13.37 1.03 5.43
CA ALA A 314 14.53 1.87 5.73
C ALA A 314 14.34 2.73 7.00
N GLU A 315 13.10 3.15 7.28
CA GLU A 315 12.74 3.97 8.44
C GLU A 315 12.34 3.14 9.67
N ILE A 316 11.61 2.01 9.48
CA ILE A 316 11.20 1.10 10.57
C ILE A 316 12.38 0.29 11.09
N LYS A 317 13.32 -0.08 10.22
CA LYS A 317 14.53 -0.87 10.50
C LYS A 317 14.22 -2.21 11.18
N PRO A 318 13.43 -3.09 10.54
CA PRO A 318 13.12 -4.41 11.11
C PRO A 318 14.39 -5.28 11.22
N LYS A 319 14.40 -6.20 12.20
CA LYS A 319 15.50 -7.19 12.39
C LYS A 319 15.37 -8.35 11.38
N SER A 320 15.44 -8.04 10.08
CA SER A 320 15.31 -9.00 8.98
C SER A 320 16.14 -8.54 7.79
N ASN A 321 16.64 -9.47 6.98
CA ASN A 321 17.23 -9.16 5.67
C ASN A 321 16.10 -9.14 4.63
N ILE A 322 16.04 -8.10 3.81
CA ILE A 322 14.97 -7.90 2.83
C ILE A 322 15.56 -7.41 1.53
N ILE A 323 15.10 -7.99 0.42
CA ILE A 323 15.51 -7.58 -0.92
C ILE A 323 14.26 -7.21 -1.73
N GLY A 324 14.22 -5.99 -2.24
CA GLY A 324 13.23 -5.56 -3.23
C GLY A 324 13.79 -5.71 -4.63
N VAL A 325 13.05 -6.35 -5.52
CA VAL A 325 13.45 -6.55 -6.93
C VAL A 325 12.36 -6.01 -7.84
N ILE A 326 12.75 -5.34 -8.92
CA ILE A 326 11.82 -4.77 -9.90
C ILE A 326 12.27 -5.20 -11.29
N ALA A 327 11.36 -5.81 -12.05
CA ALA A 327 11.50 -6.10 -13.47
C ALA A 327 10.76 -5.02 -14.26
N ALA A 328 11.49 -4.01 -14.76
CA ALA A 328 10.90 -2.84 -15.40
C ALA A 328 11.13 -2.89 -16.92
N ALA A 329 10.01 -2.80 -17.67
CA ALA A 329 9.95 -2.70 -19.12
C ALA A 329 8.79 -1.83 -19.55
N GLU A 330 8.70 -1.49 -20.83
CA GLU A 330 7.55 -0.84 -21.46
C GLU A 330 7.10 -1.70 -22.66
N ASN A 331 5.83 -2.09 -22.70
CA ASN A 331 5.29 -2.98 -23.75
C ASN A 331 4.63 -2.15 -24.85
N MET A 332 5.32 -2.02 -25.98
CA MET A 332 4.88 -1.19 -27.11
C MET A 332 4.86 -1.97 -28.43
N PRO A 333 3.94 -1.68 -29.35
CA PRO A 333 3.98 -2.20 -30.71
C PRO A 333 5.04 -1.44 -31.53
N SER A 334 5.87 -2.17 -32.26
CA SER A 334 6.81 -1.59 -33.22
C SER A 334 7.32 -2.67 -34.18
N SER A 335 8.21 -2.29 -35.11
CA SER A 335 8.86 -3.24 -36.01
C SER A 335 9.81 -4.21 -35.33
N THR A 336 10.25 -3.89 -34.10
CA THR A 336 11.15 -4.72 -33.29
C THR A 336 10.44 -5.48 -32.17
N ALA A 337 9.11 -5.26 -32.02
CA ALA A 337 8.33 -5.90 -30.97
C ALA A 337 8.26 -7.43 -31.15
N THR A 338 8.18 -8.12 -30.03
CA THR A 338 7.90 -9.57 -30.00
C THR A 338 6.52 -9.83 -30.63
N LYS A 339 6.45 -10.86 -31.47
CA LYS A 339 5.24 -11.23 -32.21
C LYS A 339 4.55 -12.44 -31.58
N PRO A 340 3.25 -12.56 -31.64
CA PRO A 340 2.57 -13.82 -31.34
C PRO A 340 3.15 -14.96 -32.19
N GLY A 341 3.50 -16.06 -31.51
CA GLY A 341 4.21 -17.22 -32.09
C GLY A 341 5.73 -17.20 -31.93
N ASP A 342 6.32 -16.09 -31.48
CA ASP A 342 7.75 -16.08 -31.18
C ASP A 342 8.05 -16.99 -29.98
N VAL A 343 9.21 -17.67 -30.02
CA VAL A 343 9.69 -18.50 -28.91
C VAL A 343 10.89 -17.81 -28.26
N VAL A 344 10.84 -17.63 -26.95
CA VAL A 344 11.86 -16.93 -26.17
C VAL A 344 12.43 -17.86 -25.10
N LYS A 345 13.74 -17.80 -24.88
CA LYS A 345 14.42 -18.55 -23.83
C LYS A 345 14.46 -17.74 -22.54
N THR A 346 14.07 -18.34 -21.42
CA THR A 346 14.13 -17.72 -20.09
C THR A 346 15.49 -17.90 -19.43
N LEU A 347 15.74 -17.15 -18.35
CA LEU A 347 16.94 -17.31 -17.51
C LEU A 347 17.04 -18.72 -16.89
N SER A 348 15.93 -19.42 -16.68
CA SER A 348 15.92 -20.81 -16.17
C SER A 348 16.36 -21.83 -17.23
N GLY A 349 16.42 -21.45 -18.49
CA GLY A 349 16.69 -22.31 -19.62
C GLY A 349 15.44 -22.84 -20.32
N GLN A 350 14.27 -22.76 -19.71
CA GLN A 350 12.99 -23.12 -20.34
C GLN A 350 12.66 -22.16 -21.50
N THR A 351 12.03 -22.68 -22.54
CA THR A 351 11.54 -21.90 -23.68
C THR A 351 10.06 -21.57 -23.50
N VAL A 352 9.67 -20.38 -23.91
CA VAL A 352 8.28 -19.89 -23.83
C VAL A 352 7.80 -19.51 -25.21
N GLU A 353 6.69 -20.09 -25.66
CA GLU A 353 5.95 -19.63 -26.83
C GLU A 353 5.05 -18.45 -26.40
N VAL A 354 5.28 -17.30 -27.01
CA VAL A 354 4.51 -16.09 -26.73
C VAL A 354 3.27 -16.06 -27.65
N LEU A 355 2.17 -16.64 -27.21
CA LEU A 355 0.90 -16.65 -27.97
C LEU A 355 0.15 -15.32 -27.91
N ASN A 356 0.34 -14.56 -26.84
CA ASN A 356 -0.28 -13.26 -26.63
C ASN A 356 0.72 -12.29 -25.97
N THR A 357 1.06 -11.23 -26.67
CA THR A 357 2.02 -10.23 -26.16
C THR A 357 1.43 -9.31 -25.07
N ASP A 358 0.09 -9.34 -24.86
CA ASP A 358 -0.60 -8.68 -23.75
C ASP A 358 -0.55 -9.51 -22.43
N ALA A 359 0.12 -10.65 -22.44
CA ALA A 359 0.45 -11.43 -21.26
C ALA A 359 1.96 -11.31 -20.93
N GLU A 360 2.46 -10.12 -20.91
CA GLU A 360 3.87 -9.68 -20.79
C GLU A 360 4.38 -9.67 -19.35
N GLY A 361 3.50 -9.39 -18.38
CA GLY A 361 3.89 -9.28 -16.97
C GLY A 361 4.51 -10.57 -16.44
N ARG A 362 3.97 -11.73 -16.82
CA ARG A 362 4.54 -13.02 -16.44
C ARG A 362 5.88 -13.30 -17.14
N LEU A 363 6.11 -12.71 -18.31
CA LEU A 363 7.39 -12.85 -19.04
C LEU A 363 8.51 -12.08 -18.35
N VAL A 364 8.25 -10.86 -17.86
CA VAL A 364 9.27 -10.14 -17.08
C VAL A 364 9.49 -10.74 -15.70
N LEU A 365 8.42 -11.33 -15.09
CA LEU A 365 8.51 -11.93 -13.77
C LEU A 365 9.22 -13.28 -13.76
N CYS A 366 9.11 -14.12 -14.78
CA CYS A 366 9.74 -15.43 -14.79
C CYS A 366 11.28 -15.34 -14.68
N ASP A 367 11.89 -14.40 -15.38
CA ASP A 367 13.33 -14.14 -15.27
C ASP A 367 13.69 -13.52 -13.91
N ALA A 368 12.83 -12.65 -13.37
CA ALA A 368 13.03 -12.07 -12.05
C ALA A 368 12.98 -13.13 -10.95
N LEU A 369 11.99 -14.02 -10.98
CA LEU A 369 11.82 -15.13 -10.02
C LEU A 369 12.99 -16.11 -10.12
N THR A 370 13.45 -16.45 -11.31
CA THR A 370 14.66 -17.26 -11.49
C THR A 370 15.91 -16.54 -10.97
N TYR A 371 16.03 -15.22 -11.22
CA TYR A 371 17.20 -14.46 -10.77
C TYR A 371 17.36 -14.44 -9.26
N VAL A 372 16.26 -14.35 -8.51
CA VAL A 372 16.29 -14.21 -7.05
C VAL A 372 16.69 -15.51 -6.32
N GLU A 373 16.69 -16.66 -6.99
CA GLU A 373 17.19 -17.94 -6.44
C GLU A 373 18.63 -17.82 -5.91
N ARG A 374 19.47 -16.98 -6.56
CA ARG A 374 20.87 -16.75 -6.15
C ARG A 374 21.06 -16.17 -4.77
N PHE A 375 20.04 -15.56 -4.21
CA PHE A 375 20.06 -15.01 -2.85
C PHE A 375 19.68 -16.04 -1.79
N ASN A 376 19.33 -17.29 -2.17
CA ASN A 376 18.86 -18.34 -1.27
C ASN A 376 17.77 -17.82 -0.30
N PRO A 377 16.61 -17.35 -0.82
CA PRO A 377 15.60 -16.67 -0.02
C PRO A 377 14.94 -17.57 1.02
N ALA A 378 14.43 -16.97 2.11
CA ALA A 378 13.52 -17.61 3.05
C ALA A 378 12.08 -17.64 2.51
N SER A 379 11.71 -16.59 1.78
CA SER A 379 10.44 -16.47 1.08
C SER A 379 10.56 -15.47 -0.06
N VAL A 380 9.73 -15.65 -1.09
CA VAL A 380 9.57 -14.71 -2.20
C VAL A 380 8.11 -14.37 -2.35
N ILE A 381 7.79 -13.08 -2.44
CA ILE A 381 6.45 -12.57 -2.70
C ILE A 381 6.54 -11.70 -3.94
N ASP A 382 5.86 -12.06 -5.02
CA ASP A 382 5.72 -11.16 -6.16
C ASP A 382 4.40 -10.38 -6.10
N ILE A 383 4.42 -9.14 -6.56
CA ILE A 383 3.30 -8.21 -6.58
C ILE A 383 3.13 -7.71 -8.01
N ALA A 384 1.98 -7.99 -8.60
CA ALA A 384 1.75 -7.68 -10.00
C ALA A 384 0.28 -7.31 -10.29
N THR A 385 0.08 -6.31 -11.12
CA THR A 385 -1.14 -6.03 -11.86
C THR A 385 -1.19 -6.98 -13.06
N LEU A 386 -1.46 -8.28 -12.78
CA LEU A 386 -1.10 -9.34 -13.72
C LEU A 386 -2.23 -9.69 -14.69
N THR A 387 -3.49 -9.75 -14.21
CA THR A 387 -4.63 -10.21 -15.02
C THR A 387 -5.92 -9.48 -14.67
N GLY A 388 -6.65 -9.03 -15.68
CA GLY A 388 -8.04 -8.56 -15.51
C GLY A 388 -8.97 -9.66 -14.99
N ALA A 389 -8.65 -10.94 -15.23
CA ALA A 389 -9.40 -12.08 -14.72
C ALA A 389 -9.50 -12.11 -13.19
N CYS A 390 -8.49 -11.58 -12.48
CA CYS A 390 -8.53 -11.44 -11.01
C CYS A 390 -9.64 -10.45 -10.58
N VAL A 391 -9.78 -9.33 -11.28
CA VAL A 391 -10.84 -8.33 -11.01
C VAL A 391 -12.22 -8.91 -11.33
N VAL A 392 -12.34 -9.70 -12.39
CA VAL A 392 -13.59 -10.39 -12.73
C VAL A 392 -14.00 -11.37 -11.64
N ALA A 393 -13.02 -12.09 -11.02
CA ALA A 393 -13.29 -13.07 -9.97
C ALA A 393 -13.56 -12.45 -8.61
N LEU A 394 -12.82 -11.40 -8.20
CA LEU A 394 -12.79 -10.86 -6.82
C LEU A 394 -13.29 -9.42 -6.71
N GLY A 395 -13.59 -8.75 -7.82
CA GLY A 395 -13.92 -7.32 -7.83
C GLY A 395 -12.74 -6.46 -7.36
N HIS A 396 -13.07 -5.36 -6.66
CA HIS A 396 -12.08 -4.41 -6.13
C HIS A 396 -11.89 -4.54 -4.61
N GLU A 397 -12.45 -5.58 -3.99
CA GLU A 397 -12.51 -5.74 -2.52
C GLU A 397 -11.35 -6.57 -1.95
N ALA A 398 -10.75 -7.44 -2.75
CA ALA A 398 -9.67 -8.31 -2.32
C ALA A 398 -8.62 -8.51 -3.40
N THR A 399 -7.36 -8.63 -2.97
CA THR A 399 -6.25 -9.02 -3.85
C THR A 399 -6.24 -10.54 -4.01
N GLY A 400 -6.03 -11.05 -5.23
CA GLY A 400 -5.84 -12.49 -5.46
C GLY A 400 -4.49 -12.94 -4.92
N LEU A 401 -4.49 -13.98 -4.09
CA LEU A 401 -3.29 -14.64 -3.55
C LEU A 401 -3.21 -16.06 -4.09
N LEU A 402 -2.06 -16.42 -4.66
CA LEU A 402 -1.73 -17.79 -5.04
C LEU A 402 -0.37 -18.14 -4.45
N SER A 403 -0.18 -19.36 -3.97
CA SER A 403 1.05 -19.73 -3.27
C SER A 403 1.35 -21.23 -3.43
N ASN A 404 2.63 -21.55 -3.49
CA ASN A 404 3.16 -22.91 -3.38
C ASN A 404 3.52 -23.30 -1.92
N ASP A 405 3.36 -22.37 -0.96
CA ASP A 405 3.57 -22.56 0.47
C ASP A 405 2.33 -22.08 1.26
N GLN A 406 1.58 -23.01 1.83
CA GLN A 406 0.34 -22.70 2.56
C GLN A 406 0.63 -21.91 3.84
N LEU A 407 1.73 -22.17 4.54
CA LEU A 407 2.08 -21.42 5.76
C LEU A 407 2.39 -19.95 5.45
N LEU A 408 3.01 -19.67 4.31
CA LEU A 408 3.25 -18.30 3.84
C LEU A 408 1.92 -17.64 3.41
N ALA A 409 1.04 -18.39 2.72
CA ALA A 409 -0.27 -17.90 2.32
C ALA A 409 -1.10 -17.47 3.54
N ASP A 410 -1.21 -18.32 4.56
CA ASP A 410 -1.95 -18.05 5.79
C ASP A 410 -1.42 -16.77 6.48
N LYS A 411 -0.10 -16.63 6.60
CA LYS A 411 0.52 -15.41 7.15
C LYS A 411 0.19 -14.14 6.35
N ILE A 412 0.16 -14.24 5.03
CA ILE A 412 -0.19 -13.10 4.16
C ILE A 412 -1.66 -12.73 4.34
N LEU A 413 -2.57 -13.71 4.41
CA LEU A 413 -3.99 -13.48 4.67
C LEU A 413 -4.21 -12.79 6.03
N ASP A 414 -3.54 -13.27 7.08
CA ASP A 414 -3.59 -12.65 8.41
C ASP A 414 -3.03 -11.22 8.41
N CYS A 415 -1.93 -10.99 7.70
CA CYS A 415 -1.39 -9.64 7.50
C CYS A 415 -2.35 -8.74 6.72
N GLY A 416 -3.06 -9.28 5.73
CA GLY A 416 -4.08 -8.58 4.96
C GLY A 416 -5.23 -8.10 5.86
N LEU A 417 -5.75 -8.98 6.73
CA LEU A 417 -6.74 -8.60 7.74
C LEU A 417 -6.19 -7.56 8.70
N ALA A 418 -5.00 -7.79 9.25
CA ALA A 418 -4.36 -6.86 10.20
C ALA A 418 -4.01 -5.50 9.60
N SER A 419 -3.84 -5.40 8.30
CA SER A 419 -3.60 -4.13 7.59
C SER A 419 -4.85 -3.53 6.97
N CYS A 420 -6.02 -4.15 7.08
CA CYS A 420 -7.24 -3.78 6.37
C CYS A 420 -7.03 -3.69 4.84
N ASP A 421 -6.20 -4.59 4.31
CA ASP A 421 -5.88 -4.74 2.88
C ASP A 421 -5.99 -6.22 2.55
N ARG A 422 -7.23 -6.67 2.33
CA ARG A 422 -7.59 -8.08 2.29
C ARG A 422 -7.09 -8.76 1.02
N ALA A 423 -6.67 -10.02 1.17
CA ALA A 423 -6.44 -10.93 0.07
C ALA A 423 -7.40 -12.13 0.16
N TRP A 424 -7.58 -12.83 -0.96
CA TRP A 424 -8.31 -14.08 -1.04
C TRP A 424 -7.48 -15.10 -1.81
N GLN A 425 -7.33 -16.29 -1.24
CA GLN A 425 -6.51 -17.33 -1.85
C GLN A 425 -7.29 -18.03 -2.98
N LEU A 426 -6.68 -18.07 -4.15
CA LEU A 426 -7.11 -18.82 -5.32
C LEU A 426 -6.28 -20.12 -5.43
N PRO A 427 -6.81 -21.18 -6.06
CA PRO A 427 -6.11 -22.47 -6.15
C PRO A 427 -4.88 -22.39 -7.06
N LEU A 428 -3.85 -23.19 -6.73
CA LEU A 428 -2.65 -23.38 -7.55
C LEU A 428 -2.40 -24.90 -7.67
N TRP A 429 -3.29 -25.60 -8.39
CA TRP A 429 -3.24 -27.06 -8.50
C TRP A 429 -2.56 -27.49 -9.80
N ASP A 430 -1.88 -28.64 -9.77
CA ASP A 430 -1.19 -29.19 -10.93
C ASP A 430 -2.09 -29.48 -12.11
N SER A 431 -3.38 -29.75 -11.87
CA SER A 431 -4.39 -29.96 -12.93
C SER A 431 -4.54 -28.76 -13.88
N TYR A 432 -4.15 -27.55 -13.48
CA TYR A 432 -4.16 -26.37 -14.36
C TYR A 432 -2.91 -26.27 -15.24
N GLN A 433 -1.83 -27.01 -14.93
CA GLN A 433 -0.55 -26.88 -15.64
C GLN A 433 -0.64 -27.27 -17.12
N GLY A 434 -1.43 -28.28 -17.46
CA GLY A 434 -1.65 -28.73 -18.83
C GLY A 434 -2.27 -27.64 -19.77
N ALA A 435 -2.94 -26.63 -19.20
CA ALA A 435 -3.46 -25.50 -19.97
C ALA A 435 -2.36 -24.62 -20.58
N LEU A 436 -1.13 -24.78 -20.11
CA LEU A 436 0.06 -24.02 -20.57
C LEU A 436 0.94 -24.80 -21.55
N ASP A 437 0.53 -26.01 -21.96
CA ASP A 437 1.33 -26.81 -22.90
C ASP A 437 1.48 -26.12 -24.25
N SER A 438 2.67 -26.14 -24.79
CA SER A 438 3.00 -25.63 -26.11
C SER A 438 3.44 -26.77 -27.03
N LYS A 439 3.20 -26.62 -28.34
CA LYS A 439 3.70 -27.53 -29.36
C LYS A 439 5.11 -27.15 -29.85
N TYR A 440 5.56 -25.92 -29.56
CA TYR A 440 6.78 -25.34 -30.13
C TYR A 440 7.81 -24.97 -29.06
N ALA A 441 7.42 -24.95 -27.79
CA ALA A 441 8.28 -24.61 -26.68
C ALA A 441 7.95 -25.48 -25.44
N ASP A 442 8.69 -25.31 -24.34
CA ASP A 442 8.41 -26.03 -23.09
C ASP A 442 7.08 -25.58 -22.45
N ILE A 443 6.64 -24.35 -22.75
CA ILE A 443 5.46 -23.74 -22.13
C ILE A 443 4.96 -22.58 -23.02
N ALA A 444 3.62 -22.37 -23.05
CA ALA A 444 3.01 -21.17 -23.60
C ALA A 444 2.81 -20.08 -22.54
N ASN A 445 2.83 -18.80 -22.94
CA ASN A 445 2.63 -17.71 -22.00
C ASN A 445 1.16 -17.49 -21.58
N ILE A 446 0.19 -18.12 -22.25
CA ILE A 446 -1.24 -18.08 -21.89
C ILE A 446 -1.82 -19.49 -21.82
N GLY A 447 -2.79 -19.68 -20.90
CA GLY A 447 -3.44 -20.97 -20.65
C GLY A 447 -4.97 -20.95 -20.83
N GLY A 448 -5.52 -20.11 -21.70
CA GLY A 448 -6.95 -20.05 -21.97
C GLY A 448 -7.78 -19.55 -20.77
N ARG A 449 -8.78 -20.34 -20.31
CA ARG A 449 -9.66 -19.98 -19.19
C ARG A 449 -8.92 -19.95 -17.85
N ALA A 450 -9.57 -19.38 -16.80
CA ALA A 450 -8.99 -19.20 -15.47
C ALA A 450 -7.69 -18.38 -15.45
N GLY A 451 -7.67 -17.25 -16.18
CA GLY A 451 -6.47 -16.48 -16.48
C GLY A 451 -5.59 -16.07 -15.30
N ALA A 452 -6.18 -15.78 -14.13
CA ALA A 452 -5.41 -15.49 -12.92
C ALA A 452 -4.64 -16.73 -12.40
N ILE A 453 -5.31 -17.91 -12.43
CA ILE A 453 -4.74 -19.17 -11.97
C ILE A 453 -3.66 -19.65 -12.95
N THR A 454 -3.94 -19.66 -14.25
CA THR A 454 -2.96 -20.09 -15.26
C THR A 454 -1.74 -19.17 -15.32
N ALA A 455 -1.93 -17.87 -15.06
CA ALA A 455 -0.79 -16.95 -14.89
C ALA A 455 0.11 -17.32 -13.70
N ALA A 456 -0.47 -17.67 -12.56
CA ALA A 456 0.28 -18.15 -11.41
C ALA A 456 0.90 -19.53 -11.66
N CYS A 457 0.21 -20.44 -12.36
CA CYS A 457 0.77 -21.71 -12.81
C CYS A 457 2.02 -21.51 -13.71
N PHE A 458 1.98 -20.53 -14.62
CA PHE A 458 3.14 -20.16 -15.40
C PHE A 458 4.31 -19.74 -14.47
N LEU A 459 4.06 -18.80 -13.55
CA LEU A 459 5.11 -18.32 -12.63
C LEU A 459 5.64 -19.41 -11.70
N SER A 460 4.79 -20.35 -11.26
CA SER A 460 5.20 -21.44 -10.36
C SER A 460 6.26 -22.38 -10.96
N ARG A 461 6.38 -22.41 -12.30
CA ARG A 461 7.46 -23.15 -12.97
C ARG A 461 8.86 -22.56 -12.72
N PHE A 462 8.92 -21.31 -12.27
CA PHE A 462 10.15 -20.55 -12.01
C PHE A 462 10.43 -20.33 -10.52
N THR A 463 9.68 -21.01 -9.62
CA THR A 463 9.80 -20.87 -8.15
C THR A 463 10.06 -22.22 -7.45
N LYS A 464 10.67 -23.17 -8.14
CA LYS A 464 10.83 -24.56 -7.62
C LYS A 464 11.92 -24.72 -6.55
N LYS A 465 12.79 -23.72 -6.36
CA LYS A 465 13.89 -23.79 -5.41
C LYS A 465 13.66 -23.06 -4.10
N TYR A 466 12.49 -22.48 -3.93
CA TYR A 466 12.07 -21.77 -2.73
C TYR A 466 10.54 -21.78 -2.57
#